data_bd8b21dba89ade001b8a8f0517a9ead4
#
_entry.id   bd8b21dba89ade001b8a8f0517a9ead4
#
_cell.length_a   1.000
_cell.length_b   1.000
_cell.length_c   1.000
_cell.angle_alpha   90.00
_cell.angle_beta   90.00
_cell.angle_gamma   90.00
#
_symmetry.space_group_name_H-M   'P 1'
#
loop_
_entity.id
_entity.type
_entity.pdbx_description
1 polymer ?
#
loop_
_entity_poly.entity_id
_entity_poly.type
_entity_poly.pdbx_seq_one_letter_code
_entity_poly.pdbx_strand_id
1 'polypeptide(L)'
;MTNWGLGRTVRAVEKRKLTLGHSPDPDDAFMFYGLAKGLVDDGGFDFEHILQDIQTLNERASRGELDITAISIHAYAYICGKYALLPSGASMGDGYGPMLVAREAFSKEEIASLRIAVPGTM
;
A
#
# COMPACT_ATOMS: atom_id res chain seq x y z
N MET A 1 22.61 37.57 41.40
CA MET A 1 22.85 36.30 40.71
C MET A 1 21.60 35.44 40.87
N THR A 2 20.69 35.50 39.93
CA THR A 2 19.41 34.78 39.95
C THR A 2 19.37 33.83 38.76
N ASN A 3 19.43 32.52 39.08
CA ASN A 3 19.45 31.42 38.14
C ASN A 3 17.99 31.05 37.76
N TRP A 4 17.53 31.41 36.58
CA TRP A 4 16.23 31.00 36.06
C TRP A 4 16.40 29.74 35.21
N GLY A 5 16.49 28.59 35.89
CA GLY A 5 16.45 27.28 35.24
C GLY A 5 15.01 26.88 34.90
N LEU A 6 14.47 27.35 33.80
CA LEU A 6 13.24 26.80 33.21
C LEU A 6 13.57 25.55 32.41
N GLY A 7 13.73 24.43 33.08
CA GLY A 7 13.70 23.11 32.47
C GLY A 7 12.27 22.79 31.98
N ARG A 8 11.88 23.30 30.81
CA ARG A 8 10.71 22.79 30.11
C ARG A 8 11.05 21.40 29.57
N THR A 9 10.69 20.38 30.33
CA THR A 9 10.62 19.02 29.80
C THR A 9 9.53 19.02 28.74
N VAL A 10 9.92 19.11 27.47
CA VAL A 10 9.01 18.92 26.36
C VAL A 10 8.58 17.45 26.44
N ARG A 11 7.37 17.22 26.93
CA ARG A 11 6.76 15.89 26.87
C ARG A 11 6.70 15.52 25.38
N ALA A 12 7.43 14.49 24.98
CA ALA A 12 7.29 13.94 23.63
C ALA A 12 5.81 13.57 23.45
N VAL A 13 5.15 14.19 22.48
CA VAL A 13 3.79 13.81 22.11
C VAL A 13 3.89 12.41 21.55
N GLU A 14 3.25 11.46 22.18
CA GLU A 14 3.20 10.08 21.69
C GLU A 14 2.48 10.09 20.33
N LYS A 15 3.18 9.66 19.28
CA LYS A 15 2.63 9.60 17.94
C LYS A 15 1.57 8.49 17.86
N ARG A 16 0.45 8.79 17.21
CA ARG A 16 -0.56 7.78 16.94
C ARG A 16 -0.02 6.79 15.91
N LYS A 17 0.00 5.51 16.27
CA LYS A 17 0.43 4.43 15.38
C LYS A 17 -0.69 4.09 14.40
N LEU A 18 -0.34 3.95 13.11
CA LEU A 18 -1.22 3.53 12.02
C LEU A 18 -0.56 2.41 11.23
N THR A 19 -1.34 1.41 10.89
CA THR A 19 -0.92 0.34 9.98
C THR A 19 -1.04 0.80 8.54
N LEU A 20 0.01 0.59 7.73
CA LEU A 20 0.09 0.95 6.32
C LEU A 20 0.46 -0.27 5.48
N GLY A 21 -0.55 -0.90 4.87
CA GLY A 21 -0.38 -2.05 3.99
C GLY A 21 -0.06 -1.64 2.57
N HIS A 22 1.03 -2.17 2.01
CA HIS A 22 1.40 -1.96 0.61
C HIS A 22 2.20 -3.14 0.05
N SER A 23 2.28 -3.23 -1.28
CA SER A 23 3.02 -4.28 -1.98
C SER A 23 4.54 -4.07 -1.86
N PRO A 24 5.35 -5.13 -1.92
CA PRO A 24 6.80 -5.02 -2.08
C PRO A 24 7.22 -4.67 -3.52
N ASP A 25 6.30 -4.40 -4.42
CA ASP A 25 6.56 -4.07 -5.82
C ASP A 25 7.30 -2.71 -5.96
N PRO A 26 8.05 -2.50 -7.06
CA PRO A 26 8.87 -1.30 -7.24
C PRO A 26 8.09 0.02 -7.25
N ASP A 27 6.85 0.04 -7.74
CA ASP A 27 5.99 1.23 -7.77
C ASP A 27 5.52 1.61 -6.35
N ASP A 28 5.09 0.66 -5.53
CA ASP A 28 4.77 0.89 -4.12
C ASP A 28 6.03 1.27 -3.33
N ALA A 29 7.16 0.60 -3.59
CA ALA A 29 8.44 0.96 -2.97
C ALA A 29 8.83 2.41 -3.27
N PHE A 30 8.60 2.89 -4.49
CA PHE A 30 8.82 4.28 -4.86
C PHE A 30 7.86 5.23 -4.13
N MET A 31 6.56 4.94 -4.11
CA MET A 31 5.54 5.77 -3.46
C MET A 31 5.80 5.95 -1.97
N PHE A 32 6.15 4.89 -1.26
CA PHE A 32 6.28 4.91 0.21
C PHE A 32 7.71 5.12 0.71
N TYR A 33 8.70 5.22 -0.18
CA TYR A 33 10.11 5.36 0.19
C TYR A 33 10.37 6.55 1.12
N GLY A 34 9.87 7.72 0.77
CA GLY A 34 10.06 8.93 1.56
C GLY A 34 9.52 8.81 2.98
N LEU A 35 8.34 8.23 3.12
CA LEU A 35 7.70 7.99 4.41
C LEU A 35 8.44 6.93 5.22
N ALA A 36 8.77 5.80 4.61
CA ALA A 36 9.49 4.69 5.25
C ALA A 36 10.91 5.06 5.73
N LYS A 37 11.54 6.05 5.07
CA LYS A 37 12.88 6.56 5.43
C LYS A 37 12.84 7.83 6.27
N GLY A 38 11.68 8.33 6.65
CA GLY A 38 11.55 9.57 7.41
C GLY A 38 12.07 10.81 6.67
N LEU A 39 11.99 10.81 5.34
CA LEU A 39 12.44 11.92 4.48
C LEU A 39 11.34 12.94 4.21
N VAL A 40 10.12 12.65 4.59
CA VAL A 40 8.96 13.53 4.47
C VAL A 40 8.28 13.67 5.83
N ASP A 41 7.49 14.73 5.98
CA ASP A 41 6.69 14.94 7.19
C ASP A 41 5.64 13.83 7.32
N ASP A 42 5.65 13.16 8.46
CA ASP A 42 4.71 12.09 8.79
C ASP A 42 3.38 12.59 9.39
N GLY A 43 3.20 13.91 9.48
CA GLY A 43 1.98 14.51 10.04
C GLY A 43 1.75 14.20 11.53
N GLY A 44 2.78 13.78 12.24
CA GLY A 44 2.69 13.39 13.66
C GLY A 44 2.18 11.96 13.89
N PHE A 45 2.18 11.11 12.86
CA PHE A 45 1.85 9.70 12.94
C PHE A 45 3.11 8.82 12.98
N ASP A 46 2.96 7.60 13.47
CA ASP A 46 3.95 6.53 13.39
C ASP A 46 3.39 5.42 12.50
N PHE A 47 4.01 5.20 11.33
CA PHE A 47 3.50 4.25 10.35
C PHE A 47 4.19 2.89 10.48
N GLU A 48 3.41 1.85 10.78
CA GLU A 48 3.84 0.47 10.68
C GLU A 48 3.61 -0.06 9.27
N HIS A 49 4.70 -0.17 8.48
CA HIS A 49 4.66 -0.69 7.13
C HIS A 49 4.46 -2.21 7.11
N ILE A 50 3.39 -2.67 6.46
CA ILE A 50 3.03 -4.08 6.30
C ILE A 50 3.13 -4.44 4.82
N LEU A 51 4.19 -5.19 4.46
CA LEU A 51 4.46 -5.58 3.07
C LEU A 51 3.78 -6.92 2.76
N GLN A 52 2.79 -6.90 1.90
CA GLN A 52 2.05 -8.07 1.44
C GLN A 52 1.62 -7.90 -0.02
N ASP A 53 1.32 -9.02 -0.69
CA ASP A 53 0.75 -8.97 -2.04
C ASP A 53 -0.66 -8.36 -2.05
N ILE A 54 -1.06 -7.86 -3.22
CA ILE A 54 -2.33 -7.12 -3.38
C ILE A 54 -3.57 -7.97 -3.06
N GLN A 55 -3.54 -9.29 -3.33
CA GLN A 55 -4.66 -10.17 -2.99
C GLN A 55 -4.85 -10.25 -1.47
N THR A 56 -3.76 -10.46 -0.74
CA THR A 56 -3.76 -10.49 0.73
C THR A 56 -4.22 -9.16 1.31
N LEU A 57 -3.77 -8.03 0.75
CA LEU A 57 -4.21 -6.69 1.18
C LEU A 57 -5.71 -6.47 0.91
N ASN A 58 -6.22 -6.87 -0.25
CA ASN A 58 -7.66 -6.81 -0.56
C ASN A 58 -8.49 -7.60 0.45
N GLU A 59 -8.06 -8.81 0.80
CA GLU A 59 -8.74 -9.67 1.79
C GLU A 59 -8.73 -9.04 3.19
N ARG A 60 -7.60 -8.50 3.63
CA ARG A 60 -7.48 -7.80 4.91
C ARG A 60 -8.32 -6.53 4.95
N ALA A 61 -8.34 -5.76 3.86
CA ALA A 61 -9.21 -4.60 3.72
C ALA A 61 -10.70 -4.98 3.82
N SER A 62 -11.10 -6.10 3.20
CA SER A 62 -12.50 -6.58 3.30
C SER A 62 -12.93 -6.84 4.75
N ARG A 63 -12.00 -7.23 5.61
CA ARG A 63 -12.21 -7.44 7.05
C ARG A 63 -11.99 -6.18 7.90
N GLY A 64 -11.44 -5.10 7.33
CA GLY A 64 -11.17 -3.85 8.04
C GLY A 64 -9.99 -3.95 9.00
N GLU A 65 -8.95 -4.71 8.66
CA GLU A 65 -7.81 -5.01 9.54
C GLU A 65 -6.70 -3.96 9.50
N LEU A 66 -6.68 -3.08 8.52
CA LEU A 66 -5.64 -2.09 8.30
C LEU A 66 -6.22 -0.68 8.35
N ASP A 67 -5.46 0.27 8.91
CA ASP A 67 -5.87 1.68 8.93
C ASP A 67 -5.77 2.31 7.54
N ILE A 68 -4.66 2.04 6.85
CA ILE A 68 -4.37 2.49 5.48
C ILE A 68 -3.88 1.29 4.69
N THR A 69 -4.32 1.13 3.46
CA THR A 69 -3.86 0.02 2.63
C THR A 69 -3.93 0.33 1.13
N ALA A 70 -2.96 -0.17 0.39
CA ALA A 70 -3.09 -0.33 -1.06
C ALA A 70 -4.14 -1.40 -1.34
N ILE A 71 -4.97 -1.19 -2.35
CA ILE A 71 -5.98 -2.13 -2.83
C ILE A 71 -6.11 -2.02 -4.34
N SER A 72 -6.62 -3.07 -5.00
CA SER A 72 -7.06 -2.95 -6.38
C SER A 72 -8.33 -2.08 -6.48
N ILE A 73 -8.44 -1.27 -7.53
CA ILE A 73 -9.64 -0.44 -7.75
C ILE A 73 -10.91 -1.30 -7.87
N HIS A 74 -10.78 -2.53 -8.37
CA HIS A 74 -11.87 -3.49 -8.42
C HIS A 74 -12.34 -3.87 -7.01
N ALA A 75 -11.41 -4.20 -6.09
CA ALA A 75 -11.76 -4.55 -4.71
C ALA A 75 -12.42 -3.39 -3.96
N TYR A 76 -12.08 -2.14 -4.29
CA TYR A 76 -12.68 -0.97 -3.65
C TYR A 76 -14.20 -0.93 -3.80
N ALA A 77 -14.75 -1.40 -4.94
CA ALA A 77 -16.19 -1.44 -5.16
C ALA A 77 -16.95 -2.22 -4.06
N TYR A 78 -16.30 -3.19 -3.43
CA TYR A 78 -16.89 -4.03 -2.36
C TYR A 78 -16.66 -3.50 -0.95
N ILE A 79 -15.75 -2.54 -0.77
CA ILE A 79 -15.37 -2.04 0.55
C ILE A 79 -15.54 -0.52 0.72
N CYS A 80 -16.14 0.16 -0.25
CA CYS A 80 -16.37 1.61 -0.23
C CYS A 80 -17.17 2.09 1.00
N GLY A 81 -17.92 1.21 1.67
CA GLY A 81 -18.58 1.52 2.93
C GLY A 81 -17.65 1.48 4.17
N LYS A 82 -16.41 0.97 4.04
CA LYS A 82 -15.44 0.85 5.14
C LYS A 82 -14.25 1.78 4.99
N TYR A 83 -13.83 2.05 3.76
CA TYR A 83 -12.65 2.85 3.44
C TYR A 83 -12.98 4.00 2.50
N ALA A 84 -12.28 5.10 2.68
CA ALA A 84 -12.25 6.21 1.72
C ALA A 84 -11.01 6.10 0.83
N LEU A 85 -11.15 6.45 -0.44
CA LEU A 85 -9.97 6.62 -1.31
C LEU A 85 -9.24 7.90 -0.94
N LEU A 86 -7.93 7.82 -0.84
CA LEU A 86 -7.07 8.99 -0.72
C LEU A 86 -6.86 9.62 -2.11
N PRO A 87 -6.67 10.95 -2.20
CA PRO A 87 -6.44 11.64 -3.47
C PRO A 87 -5.00 11.49 -3.99
N SER A 88 -4.23 10.56 -3.43
CA SER A 88 -2.81 10.33 -3.72
C SER A 88 -2.45 8.86 -3.50
N GLY A 89 -1.29 8.46 -4.00
CA GLY A 89 -0.77 7.11 -3.79
C GLY A 89 -1.43 6.07 -4.70
N ALA A 90 -1.59 6.38 -5.98
CA ALA A 90 -2.09 5.43 -6.97
C ALA A 90 -1.03 5.12 -8.03
N SER A 91 -0.94 3.85 -8.42
CA SER A 91 -0.24 3.39 -9.61
C SER A 91 -1.27 3.14 -10.72
N MET A 92 -1.12 3.83 -11.84
CA MET A 92 -2.05 3.73 -12.97
C MET A 92 -1.30 3.48 -14.27
N GLY A 93 -1.78 2.48 -15.02
CA GLY A 93 -1.31 2.23 -16.38
C GLY A 93 -2.12 3.04 -17.39
N ASP A 94 -1.43 3.57 -18.42
CA ASP A 94 -2.05 4.23 -19.56
C ASP A 94 -1.48 3.65 -20.85
N GLY A 95 -2.36 3.28 -21.79
CA GLY A 95 -1.98 2.73 -23.08
C GLY A 95 -1.43 1.29 -23.06
N TYR A 96 -1.47 0.59 -21.92
CA TYR A 96 -1.12 -0.84 -21.83
C TYR A 96 -2.10 -1.59 -20.92
N GLY A 97 -2.11 -2.91 -21.03
CA GLY A 97 -2.96 -3.79 -20.22
C GLY A 97 -2.19 -5.03 -19.74
N PRO A 98 -2.88 -5.99 -19.11
CA PRO A 98 -2.28 -7.25 -18.70
C PRO A 98 -1.62 -7.96 -19.87
N MET A 99 -0.43 -8.53 -19.63
CA MET A 99 0.32 -9.30 -20.62
C MET A 99 0.49 -10.73 -20.14
N LEU A 100 0.27 -11.69 -21.05
CA LEU A 100 0.66 -13.07 -20.82
C LEU A 100 2.16 -13.22 -21.07
N VAL A 101 2.87 -13.73 -20.09
CA VAL A 101 4.31 -13.98 -20.14
C VAL A 101 4.56 -15.47 -20.01
N ALA A 102 5.40 -16.02 -20.88
CA ALA A 102 5.79 -17.42 -20.84
C ALA A 102 7.29 -17.58 -21.13
N ARG A 103 7.85 -18.75 -20.79
CA ARG A 103 9.25 -19.09 -21.07
C ARG A 103 9.49 -19.37 -22.57
N GLU A 104 8.46 -19.86 -23.25
CA GLU A 104 8.49 -20.22 -24.66
C GLU A 104 7.33 -19.53 -25.38
N ALA A 105 7.50 -19.28 -26.68
CA ALA A 105 6.44 -18.72 -27.51
C ALA A 105 5.30 -19.72 -27.66
N PHE A 106 4.07 -19.22 -27.61
CA PHE A 106 2.84 -20.00 -27.82
C PHE A 106 1.92 -19.25 -28.78
N SER A 107 1.10 -19.99 -29.47
CA SER A 107 0.07 -19.41 -30.34
C SER A 107 -1.17 -19.00 -29.56
N LYS A 108 -1.98 -18.14 -30.14
CA LYS A 108 -3.24 -17.69 -29.53
C LYS A 108 -4.23 -18.84 -29.30
N GLU A 109 -4.21 -19.84 -30.18
CA GLU A 109 -5.06 -21.02 -30.11
C GLU A 109 -4.70 -21.95 -28.95
N GLU A 110 -3.44 -21.98 -28.56
CA GLU A 110 -2.95 -22.80 -27.46
C GLU A 110 -3.33 -22.24 -26.08
N ILE A 111 -3.67 -20.95 -25.96
CA ILE A 111 -3.96 -20.29 -24.67
C ILE A 111 -5.02 -21.05 -23.87
N ALA A 112 -6.07 -21.55 -24.52
CA ALA A 112 -7.16 -22.25 -23.85
C ALA A 112 -6.73 -23.56 -23.15
N SER A 113 -5.59 -24.14 -23.57
CA SER A 113 -5.02 -25.37 -22.99
C SER A 113 -3.95 -25.10 -21.95
N LEU A 114 -3.50 -23.85 -21.81
CA LEU A 114 -2.44 -23.47 -20.86
C LEU A 114 -2.96 -23.30 -19.45
N ARG A 115 -2.12 -23.66 -18.49
CA ARG A 115 -2.32 -23.30 -17.10
C ARG A 115 -1.70 -21.92 -16.85
N ILE A 116 -2.55 -20.94 -16.62
CA ILE A 116 -2.15 -19.53 -16.43
C ILE A 116 -2.14 -19.21 -14.95
N ALA A 117 -1.01 -18.68 -14.47
CA ALA A 117 -0.92 -18.10 -13.12
C ALA A 117 -1.47 -16.67 -13.15
N VAL A 118 -2.28 -16.33 -12.17
CA VAL A 118 -2.83 -14.98 -11.97
C VAL A 118 -2.43 -14.43 -10.61
N PRO A 119 -2.22 -13.12 -10.46
CA PRO A 119 -1.77 -12.52 -9.20
C PRO A 119 -2.84 -12.48 -8.10
N GLY A 120 -4.08 -12.78 -8.43
CA GLY A 120 -5.21 -12.81 -7.50
C GLY A 120 -6.51 -13.12 -8.22
N THR A 121 -7.58 -13.31 -7.45
CA THR A 121 -8.94 -13.63 -7.94
C THR A 121 -9.97 -12.55 -7.62
N MET A 122 -9.54 -11.47 -6.95
CA MET A 122 -10.35 -10.27 -6.67
C MET A 122 -9.80 -9.04 -7.34
#